data_30266bcaed1cf85a3e9db572ff1df9ec
#
_entry.id   30266bcaed1cf85a3e9db572ff1df9ec
#
_cell.length_a   1.000
_cell.length_b   1.000
_cell.length_c   1.000
_cell.angle_alpha   90.00
_cell.angle_beta   90.00
_cell.angle_gamma   90.00
#
_symmetry.space_group_name_H-M   'P 1'
#
loop_
_entity.id
_entity.type
_entity.pdbx_description
1 polymer ?
#
loop_
_entity_poly.entity_id
_entity_poly.type
_entity_poly.pdbx_seq_one_letter_code
_entity_poly.pdbx_strand_id
1 'polypeptide(L)'
;MCLGSAFDILGAGQPPRATFVDYPLGHSAGKPFDAADQEAILLAALSGLEHAPLPGTLLCLPNRWDADGEWQQAAASNEGQDTRQPRDESPQFQLPADREAALASGALVGER
;
A
#
# COMPACT_ATOMS: atom_id res chain seq x y z
N MET A 1 -12.08 5.71 -4.84
CA MET A 1 -11.84 5.44 -3.41
C MET A 1 -10.51 4.69 -3.26
N CYS A 2 -9.61 5.20 -2.44
CA CYS A 2 -8.39 4.49 -2.04
C CYS A 2 -8.62 3.83 -0.68
N LEU A 3 -8.38 2.55 -0.58
CA LEU A 3 -8.41 1.81 0.68
C LEU A 3 -6.97 1.44 1.05
N GLY A 4 -6.54 1.81 2.23
CA GLY A 4 -5.16 1.60 2.64
C GLY A 4 -4.97 1.43 4.14
N SER A 5 -3.81 0.92 4.52
CA SER A 5 -3.38 0.70 5.90
C SER A 5 -2.12 1.48 6.30
N ALA A 6 -1.68 2.43 5.46
CA ALA A 6 -0.60 3.36 5.76
C ALA A 6 -1.16 4.79 5.82
N PHE A 7 -1.45 5.24 7.03
CA PHE A 7 -2.13 6.52 7.27
C PHE A 7 -1.32 7.72 6.76
N ASP A 8 -0.03 7.74 7.02
CA ASP A 8 0.91 8.77 6.59
C ASP A 8 1.02 8.87 5.06
N ILE A 9 1.05 7.74 4.38
CA ILE A 9 1.10 7.68 2.91
C ILE A 9 -0.21 8.19 2.30
N LEU A 10 -1.36 7.76 2.84
CA LEU A 10 -2.65 8.27 2.40
C LEU A 10 -2.77 9.78 2.62
N GLY A 11 -2.29 10.28 3.76
CA GLY A 11 -2.27 11.70 4.06
C GLY A 11 -1.36 12.51 3.12
N ALA A 12 -0.17 12.00 2.85
CA ALA A 12 0.79 12.65 1.96
C ALA A 12 0.36 12.63 0.48
N GLY A 13 -0.24 11.51 0.04
CA GLY A 13 -0.69 11.32 -1.34
C GLY A 13 -1.96 12.12 -1.69
N GLN A 14 -2.72 12.54 -0.69
CA GLN A 14 -3.96 13.31 -0.84
C GLN A 14 -4.91 12.80 -1.93
N PRO A 15 -5.29 11.52 -1.93
CA PRO A 15 -6.24 11.01 -2.90
C PRO A 15 -7.58 11.72 -2.72
N PRO A 16 -8.40 11.85 -3.77
CA PRO A 16 -9.69 12.52 -3.70
C PRO A 16 -10.61 11.97 -2.60
N ARG A 17 -10.60 10.65 -2.42
CA ARG A 17 -11.30 9.96 -1.33
C ARG A 17 -10.50 8.74 -0.89
N ALA A 18 -10.27 8.62 0.40
CA ALA A 18 -9.55 7.50 0.98
C ALA A 18 -10.24 6.95 2.22
N THR A 19 -10.04 5.67 2.45
CA THR A 19 -10.45 4.95 3.64
C THR A 19 -9.22 4.29 4.25
N PHE A 20 -9.00 4.53 5.52
CA PHE A 20 -7.92 3.94 6.29
C PHE A 20 -8.45 2.86 7.23
N VAL A 21 -7.78 1.74 7.28
CA VAL A 21 -7.95 0.68 8.26
C VAL A 21 -6.61 0.36 8.90
N ASP A 22 -6.57 0.31 10.24
CA ASP A 22 -5.34 0.08 10.99
C ASP A 22 -5.01 -1.42 11.07
N TYR A 23 -4.65 -1.97 9.91
CA TYR A 23 -4.30 -3.37 9.72
C TYR A 23 -2.85 -3.50 9.21
N PRO A 24 -2.21 -4.66 9.37
CA PRO A 24 -0.90 -4.91 8.78
C PRO A 24 -0.88 -4.66 7.28
N LEU A 25 0.25 -4.18 6.76
CA LEU A 25 0.46 -3.98 5.32
C LEU A 25 0.17 -5.27 4.55
N GLY A 26 -0.55 -5.13 3.43
CA GLY A 26 -1.01 -6.26 2.64
C GLY A 26 -2.40 -6.79 3.00
N HIS A 27 -3.00 -6.30 4.11
CA HIS A 27 -4.30 -6.75 4.60
C HIS A 27 -5.35 -5.63 4.68
N SER A 28 -5.19 -4.59 3.89
CA SER A 28 -6.10 -3.42 3.92
C SER A 28 -7.53 -3.73 3.52
N ALA A 29 -7.79 -4.83 2.81
CA ALA A 29 -9.13 -5.25 2.43
C ALA A 29 -9.78 -6.24 3.43
N GLY A 30 -9.16 -6.47 4.57
CA GLY A 30 -9.68 -7.33 5.63
C GLY A 30 -8.76 -8.48 6.02
N LYS A 31 -9.13 -9.16 7.10
CA LYS A 31 -8.39 -10.31 7.61
C LYS A 31 -8.47 -11.49 6.66
N PRO A 32 -7.37 -12.24 6.45
CA PRO A 32 -7.40 -13.44 5.62
C PRO A 32 -8.40 -14.46 6.22
N PHE A 33 -9.14 -15.10 5.35
CA PHE A 33 -10.16 -16.12 5.68
C PHE A 33 -11.34 -15.62 6.55
N ASP A 34 -11.49 -14.30 6.71
CA ASP A 34 -12.60 -13.68 7.42
C ASP A 34 -13.47 -12.87 6.42
N ALA A 35 -14.41 -13.55 5.79
CA ALA A 35 -15.28 -12.94 4.78
C ALA A 35 -16.15 -11.82 5.37
N ALA A 36 -16.57 -11.93 6.63
CA ALA A 36 -17.40 -10.92 7.27
C ALA A 36 -16.62 -9.61 7.50
N ASP A 37 -15.37 -9.70 7.93
CA ASP A 37 -14.51 -8.53 8.11
C ASP A 37 -14.19 -7.88 6.75
N GLN A 38 -13.88 -8.68 5.72
CA GLN A 38 -13.62 -8.21 4.37
C GLN A 38 -14.81 -7.47 3.77
N GLU A 39 -16.01 -8.05 3.89
CA GLU A 39 -17.24 -7.44 3.42
C GLU A 39 -17.54 -6.13 4.16
N ALA A 40 -17.40 -6.10 5.47
CA ALA A 40 -17.63 -4.89 6.27
C ALA A 40 -16.71 -3.75 5.86
N ILE A 41 -15.41 -4.02 5.66
CA ILE A 41 -14.43 -3.02 5.22
C ILE A 41 -14.76 -2.51 3.82
N LEU A 42 -15.06 -3.40 2.88
CA LEU A 42 -15.37 -3.01 1.50
C LEU A 42 -16.67 -2.19 1.42
N LEU A 43 -17.72 -2.59 2.13
CA LEU A 43 -18.97 -1.85 2.18
C LEU A 43 -18.77 -0.46 2.80
N ALA A 44 -18.00 -0.35 3.87
CA ALA A 44 -17.68 0.92 4.50
C ALA A 44 -16.88 1.84 3.55
N ALA A 45 -15.89 1.30 2.84
CA ALA A 45 -15.13 2.05 1.85
C ALA A 45 -16.00 2.54 0.69
N LEU A 46 -16.87 1.69 0.14
CA LEU A 46 -17.79 2.05 -0.93
C LEU A 46 -18.82 3.09 -0.49
N SER A 47 -19.36 2.94 0.73
CA SER A 47 -20.28 3.92 1.30
C SER A 47 -19.63 5.30 1.47
N GLY A 48 -18.33 5.35 1.65
CA GLY A 48 -17.57 6.60 1.65
C GLY A 48 -17.66 7.40 0.33
N LEU A 49 -17.97 6.77 -0.79
CA LEU A 49 -18.22 7.48 -2.05
C LEU A 49 -19.46 8.34 -1.98
N GLU A 50 -20.45 7.93 -1.20
CA GLU A 50 -21.70 8.69 -1.00
C GLU A 50 -21.58 9.71 0.13
N HIS A 51 -20.80 9.42 1.16
CA HIS A 51 -20.79 10.18 2.41
C HIS A 51 -19.55 11.08 2.58
N ALA A 52 -18.49 10.90 1.80
CA ALA A 52 -17.32 11.78 1.85
C ALA A 52 -17.65 13.14 1.21
N PRO A 53 -17.76 14.23 1.98
CA PRO A 53 -18.35 15.47 1.49
C PRO A 53 -17.40 16.24 0.55
N LEU A 54 -16.11 16.10 0.72
CA LEU A 54 -15.11 16.91 0.01
C LEU A 54 -13.96 16.05 -0.51
N PRO A 55 -13.32 16.45 -1.61
CA PRO A 55 -12.04 15.87 -2.03
C PRO A 55 -10.99 16.00 -0.92
N GLY A 56 -10.15 14.99 -0.77
CA GLY A 56 -9.16 14.91 0.30
C GLY A 56 -9.71 14.34 1.62
N THR A 57 -10.98 13.91 1.66
CA THR A 57 -11.54 13.25 2.84
C THR A 57 -10.87 11.89 3.07
N LEU A 58 -10.38 11.69 4.27
CA LEU A 58 -9.83 10.43 4.77
C LEU A 58 -10.74 9.87 5.86
N LEU A 59 -11.40 8.76 5.55
CA LEU A 59 -12.29 8.06 6.49
C LEU A 59 -11.48 7.00 7.25
N CYS A 60 -11.52 7.05 8.58
CA CYS A 60 -10.86 6.06 9.41
C CYS A 60 -11.89 5.02 9.90
N LEU A 61 -11.66 3.75 9.58
CA LEU A 61 -12.52 2.66 10.02
C LEU A 61 -12.20 2.24 11.45
N PRO A 62 -13.20 1.83 12.24
CA PRO A 62 -13.02 1.39 13.63
C PRO A 62 -12.54 -0.06 13.74
N ASN A 63 -12.39 -0.77 12.63
CA ASN A 63 -11.97 -2.17 12.61
C ASN A 63 -10.61 -2.34 13.28
N ARG A 64 -10.46 -3.41 14.04
CA ARG A 64 -9.21 -3.77 14.72
C ARG A 64 -8.73 -5.13 14.26
N TRP A 65 -7.41 -5.24 14.02
CA TRP A 65 -6.79 -6.50 13.64
C TRP A 65 -6.82 -7.52 14.77
N ASP A 66 -6.43 -7.06 15.95
CA ASP A 66 -6.48 -7.82 17.19
C ASP A 66 -7.04 -6.94 18.34
N ALA A 67 -7.37 -7.58 19.47
CA ALA A 67 -7.93 -6.87 20.61
C ALA A 67 -6.88 -6.00 21.33
N ASP A 68 -5.61 -6.41 21.30
CA ASP A 68 -4.56 -5.90 22.17
C ASP A 68 -3.54 -5.03 21.44
N GLY A 69 -3.56 -4.98 20.08
CA GLY A 69 -2.60 -4.24 19.27
C GLY A 69 -1.20 -4.87 19.25
N GLU A 70 -1.09 -6.14 19.57
CA GLU A 70 0.20 -6.86 19.62
C GLU A 70 0.91 -6.89 18.26
N TRP A 71 0.16 -6.88 17.16
CA TRP A 71 0.74 -6.87 15.82
C TRP A 71 1.58 -5.64 15.55
N GLN A 72 1.19 -4.48 16.10
CA GLN A 72 1.94 -3.23 15.97
C GLN A 72 3.29 -3.32 16.69
N GLN A 73 3.30 -3.93 17.88
CA GLN A 73 4.53 -4.15 18.63
C GLN A 73 5.44 -5.17 17.93
N ALA A 74 4.85 -6.24 17.38
CA ALA A 74 5.61 -7.23 16.60
C ALA A 74 6.20 -6.62 15.33
N ALA A 75 5.47 -5.77 14.63
CA ALA A 75 5.97 -5.04 13.47
C ALA A 75 7.11 -4.07 13.83
N ALA A 76 6.99 -3.36 14.94
CA ALA A 76 8.02 -2.45 15.43
C ALA A 76 9.29 -3.19 15.92
N SER A 77 9.16 -4.40 16.46
CA SER A 77 10.30 -5.19 16.92
C SER A 77 11.20 -5.68 15.78
N ASN A 78 10.71 -5.68 14.54
CA ASN A 78 11.49 -6.01 13.35
C ASN A 78 12.18 -4.80 12.72
N GLU A 79 12.08 -3.63 13.32
CA GLU A 79 12.82 -2.45 12.91
C GLU A 79 14.33 -2.72 12.95
N GLY A 80 14.96 -2.61 11.79
CA GLY A 80 16.40 -2.85 11.62
C GLY A 80 16.77 -4.22 11.06
N GLN A 81 15.83 -5.15 10.90
CA GLN A 81 16.03 -6.39 10.14
C GLN A 81 15.32 -6.29 8.80
N ASP A 82 15.98 -5.69 7.83
CA ASP A 82 15.50 -5.74 6.45
C ASP A 82 15.73 -7.16 5.90
N THR A 83 14.67 -7.97 5.90
CA THR A 83 14.69 -9.34 5.37
C THR A 83 14.41 -9.39 3.87
N ARG A 84 14.23 -8.23 3.24
CA ARG A 84 14.03 -8.17 1.79
C ARG A 84 15.31 -8.57 1.08
N GLN A 85 15.16 -9.27 -0.02
CA GLN A 85 16.31 -9.50 -0.91
C GLN A 85 16.83 -8.14 -1.40
N PRO A 86 18.16 -8.00 -1.57
CA PRO A 86 18.73 -6.82 -2.20
C PRO A 86 17.98 -6.50 -3.50
N ARG A 87 17.59 -5.25 -3.66
CA ARG A 87 16.92 -4.81 -4.89
C ARG A 87 17.91 -4.93 -6.03
N ASP A 88 17.49 -5.59 -7.09
CA ASP A 88 18.20 -5.52 -8.37
C ASP A 88 18.01 -4.12 -8.94
N GLU A 89 19.07 -3.32 -8.92
CA GLU A 89 19.07 -1.95 -9.43
C GLU A 89 19.40 -1.90 -10.93
N SER A 90 19.71 -3.05 -11.54
CA SER A 90 19.95 -3.10 -12.99
C SER A 90 18.67 -2.81 -13.76
N PRO A 91 18.72 -2.00 -14.81
CA PRO A 91 17.56 -1.75 -15.66
C PRO A 91 17.01 -3.03 -16.26
N GLN A 92 15.72 -3.29 -16.05
CA GLN A 92 15.03 -4.46 -16.59
C GLN A 92 14.28 -4.08 -17.86
N PHE A 93 14.38 -4.92 -18.90
CA PHE A 93 13.72 -4.69 -20.18
C PHE A 93 12.85 -5.89 -20.54
N GLN A 94 11.66 -5.64 -21.08
CA GLN A 94 10.76 -6.71 -21.54
C GLN A 94 11.25 -7.35 -22.83
N LEU A 95 11.82 -6.54 -23.74
CA LEU A 95 12.32 -6.98 -25.03
C LEU A 95 13.79 -6.59 -25.20
N PRO A 96 14.60 -7.42 -25.90
CA PRO A 96 15.99 -7.07 -26.22
C PRO A 96 16.10 -5.74 -26.99
N ALA A 97 15.15 -5.44 -27.87
CA ALA A 97 15.11 -4.21 -28.63
C ALA A 97 14.98 -2.95 -27.76
N ASP A 98 14.28 -3.04 -26.63
CA ASP A 98 14.14 -1.93 -25.69
C ASP A 98 15.49 -1.60 -25.03
N ARG A 99 16.29 -2.61 -24.73
CA ARG A 99 17.64 -2.45 -24.21
C ARG A 99 18.55 -1.79 -25.24
N GLU A 100 18.49 -2.21 -26.50
CA GLU A 100 19.27 -1.59 -27.58
C GLU A 100 18.88 -0.14 -27.78
N ALA A 101 17.61 0.19 -27.78
CA ALA A 101 17.11 1.55 -27.88
C ALA A 101 17.56 2.42 -26.69
N ALA A 102 17.54 1.89 -25.47
CA ALA A 102 18.00 2.59 -24.29
C ALA A 102 19.50 2.86 -24.31
N LEU A 103 20.31 1.92 -24.81
CA LEU A 103 21.75 2.13 -25.05
C LEU A 103 22.01 3.19 -26.12
N ALA A 104 21.27 3.13 -27.24
CA ALA A 104 21.41 4.08 -28.34
C ALA A 104 21.02 5.51 -27.96
N SER A 105 20.02 5.66 -27.06
CA SER A 105 19.58 6.96 -26.55
C SER A 105 20.47 7.55 -25.44
N GLY A 106 21.46 6.77 -24.94
CA GLY A 106 22.30 7.18 -23.81
C GLY A 106 21.57 7.16 -22.46
N ALA A 107 20.38 6.57 -22.38
CA ALA A 107 19.62 6.42 -21.15
C ALA A 107 20.24 5.39 -20.18
N LEU A 108 21.03 4.44 -20.72
CA LEU A 108 21.90 3.59 -19.95
C LEU A 108 23.32 4.14 -20.01
N VAL A 109 23.82 4.63 -18.89
CA VAL A 109 25.26 4.87 -18.72
C VAL A 109 25.89 3.48 -18.57
N GLY A 110 26.69 3.07 -19.55
CA GLY A 110 27.27 1.74 -19.59
C GLY A 110 27.96 1.40 -18.28
N GLU A 111 27.84 0.13 -17.90
CA GLU A 111 28.60 -0.47 -16.81
C GLU A 111 30.08 -0.09 -16.97
N ARG A 112 30.57 0.61 -15.97
CA ARG A 112 32.01 0.84 -15.82
C ARG A 112 32.65 -0.36 -15.15
#